data_f759feb8bb2afd50e1a8d97598567916
#
_entry.id   f759feb8bb2afd50e1a8d97598567916
#
_cell.length_a   1.000
_cell.length_b   1.000
_cell.length_c   1.000
_cell.angle_alpha   90.00
_cell.angle_beta   90.00
_cell.angle_gamma   90.00
#
_symmetry.space_group_name_H-M   'P 1'
#
loop_
_entity.id
_entity.type
_entity.pdbx_description
1 polymer ?
#
loop_
_entity_poly.entity_id
_entity_poly.type
_entity_poly.pdbx_seq_one_letter_code
_entity_poly.pdbx_strand_id
1 'polypeptide(L)'
;MKNRERSADICISKNTLRDAFVASLTLDVFHKYTDRIKMTNIAQIANVLQSMILTKEDKMVLTPTYHVFEMYKVHQDATYLPLELNCERKVVRDDRIVPMVSATASRDANGFIHISLSNVDLQESQENRVESG
;
A
#
# COMPACT_ATOMS: atom_id res chain seq x y z
N MET A 1 2.26 35.60 17.89
CA MET A 1 2.64 35.01 16.57
C MET A 1 3.46 33.71 16.64
N LYS A 2 3.40 32.92 17.74
CA LYS A 2 4.21 31.68 17.91
C LYS A 2 3.45 30.35 17.70
N ASN A 3 2.14 30.36 17.38
CA ASN A 3 1.34 29.13 17.35
C ASN A 3 1.03 28.58 15.94
N ARG A 4 1.42 29.26 14.85
CA ARG A 4 1.16 28.78 13.50
C ARG A 4 2.24 27.84 12.95
N GLU A 5 3.50 28.01 13.38
CA GLU A 5 4.61 27.17 12.89
C GLU A 5 4.59 25.73 13.45
N ARG A 6 4.12 25.54 14.69
CA ARG A 6 4.02 24.19 15.29
C ARG A 6 2.98 23.29 14.62
N SER A 7 1.96 23.88 13.99
CA SER A 7 0.89 23.09 13.35
C SER A 7 1.34 22.48 12.02
N ALA A 8 2.22 23.17 11.27
CA ALA A 8 2.76 22.67 10.01
C ALA A 8 3.81 21.56 10.24
N ASP A 9 4.67 21.73 11.24
CA ASP A 9 5.70 20.72 11.58
C ASP A 9 5.10 19.40 12.08
N ILE A 10 3.94 19.44 12.74
CA ILE A 10 3.25 18.25 13.24
C ILE A 10 2.65 17.42 12.10
N CYS A 11 2.24 18.03 11.01
CA CYS A 11 1.68 17.30 9.86
C CYS A 11 2.76 16.60 9.02
N ILE A 12 3.95 17.18 8.91
CA ILE A 12 5.06 16.65 8.10
C ILE A 12 5.70 15.42 8.75
N SER A 13 5.67 15.32 10.08
CA SER A 13 6.39 14.28 10.83
C SER A 13 5.67 12.92 10.95
N LYS A 14 4.50 12.72 10.33
CA LYS A 14 3.65 11.54 10.57
C LYS A 14 3.54 10.54 9.41
N ASN A 15 4.26 10.73 8.31
CA ASN A 15 4.29 9.73 7.24
C ASN A 15 5.21 8.57 7.66
N THR A 16 4.63 7.41 7.88
CA THR A 16 5.32 6.22 8.41
C THR A 16 5.08 4.99 7.53
N LEU A 17 5.84 3.93 7.78
CA LEU A 17 5.64 2.65 7.11
C LEU A 17 4.21 2.09 7.33
N ARG A 18 3.58 2.42 8.46
CA ARG A 18 2.17 2.04 8.71
C ARG A 18 1.24 2.60 7.65
N ASP A 19 1.48 3.82 7.17
CA ASP A 19 0.65 4.46 6.14
C ASP A 19 0.80 3.72 4.80
N ALA A 20 2.01 3.22 4.50
CA ALA A 20 2.25 2.36 3.35
C ALA A 20 1.49 1.03 3.44
N PHE A 21 1.46 0.38 4.61
CA PHE A 21 0.66 -0.83 4.79
C PHE A 21 -0.84 -0.56 4.65
N VAL A 22 -1.34 0.53 5.18
CA VAL A 22 -2.76 0.91 4.98
C VAL A 22 -3.05 1.08 3.49
N ALA A 23 -2.16 1.75 2.75
CA ALA A 23 -2.32 1.93 1.32
C ALA A 23 -2.29 0.59 0.56
N SER A 24 -1.28 -0.26 0.78
CA SER A 24 -1.14 -1.54 0.08
C SER A 24 -2.30 -2.50 0.35
N LEU A 25 -2.69 -2.66 1.61
CA LEU A 25 -3.82 -3.53 1.99
C LEU A 25 -5.14 -3.03 1.41
N THR A 26 -5.32 -1.71 1.35
CA THR A 26 -6.52 -1.11 0.74
C THR A 26 -6.53 -1.33 -0.77
N LEU A 27 -5.40 -1.16 -1.45
CA LEU A 27 -5.27 -1.40 -2.88
C LEU A 27 -5.50 -2.88 -3.22
N ASP A 28 -5.01 -3.82 -2.40
CA ASP A 28 -5.27 -5.26 -2.56
C ASP A 28 -6.77 -5.56 -2.49
N VAL A 29 -7.48 -4.95 -1.54
CA VAL A 29 -8.94 -5.10 -1.43
C VAL A 29 -9.63 -4.51 -2.67
N PHE A 30 -9.25 -3.30 -3.10
CA PHE A 30 -9.85 -2.66 -4.27
C PHE A 30 -9.60 -3.45 -5.55
N HIS A 31 -8.42 -4.02 -5.67
CA HIS A 31 -8.05 -4.82 -6.84
C HIS A 31 -8.90 -6.11 -6.97
N LYS A 32 -9.36 -6.70 -5.86
CA LYS A 32 -10.30 -7.84 -5.89
C LYS A 32 -11.67 -7.47 -6.50
N TYR A 33 -12.02 -6.19 -6.53
CA TYR A 33 -13.31 -5.68 -7.02
C TYR A 33 -13.15 -4.82 -8.27
N THR A 34 -12.18 -5.13 -9.14
CA THR A 34 -11.92 -4.38 -10.38
C THR A 34 -13.07 -4.40 -11.39
N ASP A 35 -14.00 -5.32 -11.25
CA ASP A 35 -15.28 -5.31 -11.98
C ASP A 35 -16.10 -4.06 -11.66
N ARG A 36 -16.03 -3.54 -10.44
CA ARG A 36 -16.79 -2.41 -9.91
C ARG A 36 -15.96 -1.16 -9.65
N ILE A 37 -14.74 -1.32 -9.15
CA ILE A 37 -13.83 -0.23 -8.79
C ILE A 37 -12.87 0.03 -9.95
N LYS A 38 -13.03 1.16 -10.64
CA LYS A 38 -12.21 1.51 -11.82
C LYS A 38 -11.12 2.54 -11.53
N MET A 39 -11.20 3.21 -10.39
CA MET A 39 -10.22 4.23 -10.01
C MET A 39 -10.10 4.31 -8.50
N THR A 40 -8.87 4.52 -8.04
CA THR A 40 -8.57 4.81 -6.64
C THR A 40 -7.73 6.08 -6.56
N ASN A 41 -8.09 6.95 -5.63
CA ASN A 41 -7.40 8.21 -5.42
C ASN A 41 -6.95 8.33 -3.96
N ILE A 42 -5.79 8.92 -3.76
CA ILE A 42 -5.33 9.34 -2.45
C ILE A 42 -5.50 10.86 -2.31
N ALA A 43 -6.08 11.30 -1.23
CA ALA A 43 -6.14 12.70 -0.87
C ALA A 43 -5.10 12.96 0.21
N GLN A 44 -4.33 13.91 0.11
CA GLN A 44 -3.94 14.91 -0.88
C GLN A 44 -2.51 14.59 -1.36
N ILE A 45 -2.07 15.14 -2.50
CA ILE A 45 -0.80 14.72 -3.11
C ILE A 45 0.42 15.18 -2.32
N ALA A 46 0.43 16.42 -1.82
CA ALA A 46 1.65 17.01 -1.26
C ALA A 46 1.41 17.73 0.08
N ASN A 47 2.40 17.66 0.98
CA ASN A 47 2.54 18.46 2.21
C ASN A 47 1.39 18.33 3.21
N VAL A 48 0.71 17.20 3.25
CA VAL A 48 -0.39 16.89 4.17
C VAL A 48 -0.18 15.52 4.80
N LEU A 49 -1.05 15.18 5.76
CA LEU A 49 -1.05 13.85 6.36
C LEU A 49 -1.30 12.79 5.27
N GLN A 50 -0.44 11.76 5.25
CA GLN A 50 -0.45 10.66 4.27
C GLN A 50 -0.21 11.11 2.82
N SER A 51 0.41 12.27 2.62
CA SER A 51 0.76 12.72 1.26
C SER A 51 1.77 11.79 0.60
N MET A 52 1.73 11.77 -0.73
CA MET A 52 2.72 11.04 -1.52
C MET A 52 4.07 11.75 -1.57
N ILE A 53 4.06 13.08 -1.51
CA ILE A 53 5.24 13.93 -1.69
C ILE A 53 5.30 14.96 -0.57
N LEU A 54 6.47 15.13 0.01
CA LEU A 54 6.79 16.21 0.93
C LEU A 54 7.79 17.15 0.27
N THR A 55 7.49 18.43 0.27
CA THR A 55 8.39 19.47 -0.26
C THR A 55 8.66 20.54 0.78
N LYS A 56 9.89 21.03 0.82
CA LYS A 56 10.27 22.18 1.62
C LYS A 56 11.36 22.94 0.89
N GLU A 57 11.06 24.17 0.47
CA GLU A 57 11.95 25.00 -0.36
C GLU A 57 12.35 24.26 -1.66
N ASP A 58 13.64 24.02 -1.87
CA ASP A 58 14.21 23.29 -3.00
C ASP A 58 14.31 21.77 -2.82
N LYS A 59 13.84 21.24 -1.67
CA LYS A 59 13.93 19.81 -1.31
C LYS A 59 12.60 19.11 -1.50
N MET A 60 12.68 17.86 -1.97
CA MET A 60 11.53 16.96 -2.12
C MET A 60 11.87 15.59 -1.57
N VAL A 61 10.89 14.99 -0.90
CA VAL A 61 10.97 13.60 -0.39
C VAL A 61 9.72 12.84 -0.83
N LEU A 62 9.93 11.65 -1.36
CA LEU A 62 8.85 10.70 -1.65
C LEU A 62 8.55 9.88 -0.38
N THR A 63 7.28 9.77 -0.05
CA THR A 63 6.86 9.06 1.17
C THR A 63 6.77 7.55 0.94
N PRO A 64 6.70 6.72 2.00
CA PRO A 64 6.41 5.30 1.84
C PRO A 64 5.13 5.01 1.06
N THR A 65 4.10 5.84 1.21
CA THR A 65 2.85 5.73 0.44
C THR A 65 3.06 5.93 -1.06
N TYR A 66 3.92 6.87 -1.47
CA TYR A 66 4.28 7.05 -2.87
C TYR A 66 4.84 5.75 -3.48
N HIS A 67 5.76 5.10 -2.78
CA HIS A 67 6.38 3.87 -3.28
C HIS A 67 5.37 2.72 -3.43
N VAL A 68 4.36 2.66 -2.58
CA VAL A 68 3.26 1.69 -2.75
C VAL A 68 2.53 1.95 -4.06
N PHE A 69 2.10 3.18 -4.32
CA PHE A 69 1.41 3.52 -5.57
C PHE A 69 2.30 3.25 -6.79
N GLU A 70 3.59 3.55 -6.70
CA GLU A 70 4.56 3.26 -7.76
C GLU A 70 4.68 1.76 -8.07
N MET A 71 4.73 0.90 -7.04
CA MET A 71 4.76 -0.54 -7.21
C MET A 71 3.46 -1.09 -7.80
N TYR A 72 2.31 -0.52 -7.44
CA TYR A 72 1.00 -0.99 -7.90
C TYR A 72 0.65 -0.55 -9.33
N LYS A 73 1.44 0.30 -9.98
CA LYS A 73 1.22 0.70 -11.38
C LYS A 73 1.16 -0.49 -12.35
N VAL A 74 1.83 -1.58 -12.05
CA VAL A 74 1.83 -2.79 -12.87
C VAL A 74 0.45 -3.45 -12.98
N HIS A 75 -0.44 -3.14 -12.07
CA HIS A 75 -1.81 -3.67 -12.04
C HIS A 75 -2.81 -2.77 -12.79
N GLN A 76 -2.38 -1.57 -13.22
CA GLN A 76 -3.25 -0.67 -13.98
C GLN A 76 -3.55 -1.25 -15.36
N ASP A 77 -4.82 -1.24 -15.75
CA ASP A 77 -5.32 -1.78 -17.02
C ASP A 77 -5.01 -3.29 -17.23
N ALA A 78 -4.64 -4.00 -16.17
CA ALA A 78 -4.37 -5.42 -16.17
C ALA A 78 -5.61 -6.23 -15.73
N THR A 79 -5.66 -7.49 -16.12
CA THR A 79 -6.71 -8.41 -15.69
C THR A 79 -6.38 -8.99 -14.33
N TYR A 80 -7.24 -8.81 -13.35
CA TYR A 80 -7.09 -9.40 -12.01
C TYR A 80 -7.04 -10.93 -12.08
N LEU A 81 -6.12 -11.53 -11.34
CA LEU A 81 -6.00 -12.98 -11.16
C LEU A 81 -6.33 -13.33 -9.71
N PRO A 82 -7.30 -14.21 -9.45
CA PRO A 82 -7.58 -14.68 -8.11
C PRO A 82 -6.37 -15.39 -7.50
N LEU A 83 -6.06 -15.07 -6.26
CA LEU A 83 -5.01 -15.71 -5.48
C LEU A 83 -5.61 -16.41 -4.26
N GLU A 84 -5.18 -17.63 -4.02
CA GLU A 84 -5.34 -18.30 -2.75
C GLU A 84 -4.05 -18.16 -1.94
N LEU A 85 -4.16 -17.56 -0.76
CA LEU A 85 -3.05 -17.38 0.16
C LEU A 85 -3.22 -18.37 1.32
N ASN A 86 -2.28 -19.29 1.43
CA ASN A 86 -2.14 -20.13 2.60
C ASN A 86 -1.05 -19.51 3.49
N CYS A 87 -1.44 -18.60 4.35
CA CYS A 87 -0.53 -17.92 5.26
C CYS A 87 -1.05 -17.96 6.70
N GLU A 88 -0.12 -17.90 7.63
CA GLU A 88 -0.45 -17.76 9.04
C GLU A 88 -1.20 -16.46 9.31
N ARG A 89 -2.05 -16.50 10.33
CA ARG A 89 -2.81 -15.33 10.77
C ARG A 89 -2.38 -14.97 12.18
N LYS A 90 -2.13 -13.70 12.41
CA LYS A 90 -1.74 -13.17 13.71
C LYS A 90 -2.95 -12.54 14.39
N VAL A 91 -3.18 -12.90 15.65
CA VAL A 91 -4.16 -12.21 16.48
C VAL A 91 -3.58 -10.85 16.87
N VAL A 92 -4.29 -9.81 16.50
CA VAL A 92 -3.97 -8.43 16.88
C VAL A 92 -4.96 -8.00 17.97
N ARG A 93 -4.75 -6.85 18.55
CA ARG A 93 -5.53 -6.25 19.60
C ARG A 93 -7.06 -6.45 19.39
N ASP A 94 -7.78 -6.76 20.46
CA ASP A 94 -9.24 -6.93 20.50
C ASP A 94 -9.75 -8.11 19.63
N ASP A 95 -9.05 -9.24 19.64
CA ASP A 95 -9.38 -10.48 18.90
C ASP A 95 -9.48 -10.30 17.38
N ARG A 96 -8.98 -9.20 16.86
CA ARG A 96 -8.90 -9.01 15.41
C ARG A 96 -7.81 -9.89 14.83
N ILE A 97 -8.16 -10.61 13.77
CA ILE A 97 -7.23 -11.47 13.04
C ILE A 97 -6.84 -10.77 11.75
N VAL A 98 -5.54 -10.59 11.56
CA VAL A 98 -4.97 -10.00 10.35
C VAL A 98 -4.06 -11.04 9.69
N PRO A 99 -4.15 -11.26 8.37
CA PRO A 99 -3.19 -12.11 7.67
C PRO A 99 -1.81 -11.47 7.76
N MET A 100 -0.77 -12.27 7.95
CA MET A 100 0.62 -11.78 8.00
C MET A 100 1.10 -11.33 6.62
N VAL A 101 0.59 -11.95 5.56
CA VAL A 101 0.87 -11.58 4.18
C VAL A 101 -0.42 -11.21 3.48
N SER A 102 -0.42 -10.13 2.73
CA SER A 102 -1.45 -9.78 1.76
C SER A 102 -0.84 -9.81 0.38
N ALA A 103 -1.61 -10.22 -0.61
CA ALA A 103 -1.15 -10.29 -1.98
C ALA A 103 -2.26 -10.01 -2.98
N THR A 104 -1.83 -9.50 -4.13
CA THR A 104 -2.68 -9.38 -5.30
C THR A 104 -1.91 -9.74 -6.56
N ALA A 105 -2.59 -10.25 -7.58
CA ALA A 105 -1.99 -10.60 -8.85
C ALA A 105 -2.82 -10.10 -10.03
N SER A 106 -2.13 -9.80 -11.11
CA SER A 106 -2.76 -9.48 -12.38
C SER A 106 -1.94 -9.96 -13.58
N ARG A 107 -2.60 -10.01 -14.72
CA ARG A 107 -1.97 -10.26 -16.02
C ARG A 107 -2.12 -9.03 -16.89
N ASP A 108 -1.00 -8.50 -17.37
CA ASP A 108 -0.99 -7.35 -18.27
C ASP A 108 -1.35 -7.74 -19.73
N ALA A 109 -1.45 -6.74 -20.59
CA ALA A 109 -1.78 -6.93 -22.01
C ALA A 109 -0.74 -7.74 -22.80
N ASN A 110 0.50 -7.83 -22.31
CA ASN A 110 1.57 -8.61 -22.88
C ASN A 110 1.60 -10.06 -22.38
N GLY A 111 0.73 -10.42 -21.43
CA GLY A 111 0.64 -11.73 -20.83
C GLY A 111 1.55 -11.95 -19.62
N PHE A 112 2.29 -10.94 -19.15
CA PHE A 112 3.10 -11.04 -17.95
C PHE A 112 2.22 -11.04 -16.71
N ILE A 113 2.58 -11.88 -15.74
CA ILE A 113 1.93 -11.96 -14.45
C ILE A 113 2.72 -11.11 -13.46
N HIS A 114 2.02 -10.16 -12.85
CA HIS A 114 2.55 -9.31 -11.80
C HIS A 114 1.92 -9.71 -10.46
N ILE A 115 2.76 -9.83 -9.43
CA ILE A 115 2.33 -10.15 -8.07
C ILE A 115 2.89 -9.10 -7.13
N SER A 116 2.01 -8.44 -6.37
CA SER A 116 2.39 -7.57 -5.26
C SER A 116 2.14 -8.28 -3.95
N LEU A 117 3.14 -8.26 -3.07
CA LEU A 117 3.13 -8.90 -1.75
C LEU A 117 3.42 -7.86 -0.67
N SER A 118 2.65 -7.91 0.41
CA SER A 118 2.88 -7.10 1.61
C SER A 118 3.00 -8.00 2.83
N ASN A 119 4.19 -8.05 3.44
CA ASN A 119 4.38 -8.68 4.74
C ASN A 119 4.16 -7.63 5.83
N VAL A 120 3.10 -7.79 6.64
CA VAL A 120 2.76 -6.86 7.72
C VAL A 120 3.39 -7.25 9.06
N ASP A 121 4.09 -8.38 9.14
CA ASP A 121 4.85 -8.74 10.32
C ASP A 121 6.19 -8.00 10.34
N LEU A 122 6.45 -7.28 11.42
CA LEU A 122 7.68 -6.49 11.58
C LEU A 122 8.84 -7.33 12.15
N GLN A 123 8.59 -8.55 12.58
CA GLN A 123 9.56 -9.38 13.29
C GLN A 123 9.99 -10.60 12.49
N GLU A 124 9.08 -11.15 11.68
CA GLU A 124 9.31 -12.40 10.96
C GLU A 124 9.25 -12.20 9.44
N SER A 125 10.22 -12.78 8.76
CA SER A 125 10.18 -12.93 7.31
C SER A 125 9.30 -14.11 6.93
N GLN A 126 8.58 -13.98 5.81
CA GLN A 126 7.74 -15.04 5.26
C GLN A 126 8.34 -15.54 3.96
N GLU A 127 8.54 -16.85 3.85
CA GLU A 127 8.89 -17.49 2.60
C GLU A 127 7.62 -17.81 1.83
N ASN A 128 7.53 -17.34 0.60
CA ASN A 128 6.36 -17.52 -0.24
C ASN A 128 6.72 -18.37 -1.46
N ARG A 129 5.93 -19.40 -1.70
CA ARG A 129 5.98 -20.22 -2.90
C ARG A 129 4.79 -19.91 -3.79
N VAL A 130 5.05 -19.63 -5.06
CA VAL A 130 4.01 -19.38 -6.06
C VAL A 130 3.83 -20.65 -6.88
N GLU A 131 2.61 -21.15 -6.95
CA GLU A 131 2.22 -22.28 -7.79
C GLU A 131 1.15 -21.78 -8.78
N SER A 132 1.35 -22.09 -10.05
CA SER A 132 0.33 -21.86 -11.08
C SER A 132 -0.54 -23.13 -11.20
N GLY A 133 -1.83 -22.98 -10.97
CA GLY A 133 -2.83 -24.01 -11.25
C GLY A 133 -3.20 -24.06 -12.73
#